data_3b5f814d3ac936a7fcbfd9c82c1ebf37
#
_entry.id   3b5f814d3ac936a7fcbfd9c82c1ebf37
#
_cell.length_a   1.000
_cell.length_b   1.000
_cell.length_c   1.000
_cell.angle_alpha   90.00
_cell.angle_beta   90.00
_cell.angle_gamma   90.00
#
_symmetry.space_group_name_H-M   'P 1'
#
loop_
_entity.id
_entity.type
_entity.pdbx_description
1 polymer ?
#
loop_
_entity_poly.entity_id
_entity_poly.type
_entity_poly.pdbx_seq_one_letter_code
_entity_poly.pdbx_strand_id
1 'polypeptide(L)'
;MVYVISQDGKPLMPCSDPIARLLLKQGKAKVKKREPFTIKLTYETTNYTQGLTLGVDTGSGTIGTAVSKDNGDIVYMSEVVVRNDITDKMTQRAKYRRNRRNRKTRYRKARWLNRASSIKKDRFSPTMQSKLHSHVREIEYIQSILPVTEMVFETGQFDMQLMKNPSLANPKVRPWGYQKGANYGFENTKAMVLNRDNYTCQCCKGKHKDSKLEVHHIVFRSQGGSDEESNLLTLCHTCHKDLHSGKINPKLSGKLKGNLKYATQMNSIRKQLFRFYPNAIETFGYVTKANRLHLGVDKEHYYDACTIATQGNAFNVKSNLYKKKCVSDGDFQKTKGIHSEQPIVTDKICGFRKFDKVRYFGNDYFIKGRMSTGYAILMDIDGNKIDFSTMPRGYKTPKLSNCKRITARSTVMTQ
;
A
#
# COMPACT_ATOMS: atom_id res chain seq x y z
N MET A 1 27.69 6.35 2.10
CA MET A 1 27.64 5.79 3.48
C MET A 1 27.31 4.30 3.38
N VAL A 2 27.98 3.45 4.16
CA VAL A 2 27.85 1.98 4.12
C VAL A 2 27.34 1.48 5.47
N TYR A 3 26.31 0.62 5.43
CA TYR A 3 25.76 -0.01 6.63
C TYR A 3 26.62 -1.20 7.04
N VAL A 4 26.78 -1.38 8.34
CA VAL A 4 27.69 -2.39 8.91
C VAL A 4 26.90 -3.31 9.83
N ILE A 5 27.14 -4.60 9.68
CA ILE A 5 26.57 -5.64 10.56
C ILE A 5 27.72 -6.40 11.20
N SER A 6 27.64 -6.67 12.50
CA SER A 6 28.64 -7.45 13.24
C SER A 6 28.72 -8.90 12.74
N GLN A 7 29.70 -9.64 13.20
CA GLN A 7 29.81 -11.08 12.95
C GLN A 7 28.57 -11.85 13.43
N ASP A 8 28.00 -11.46 14.55
CA ASP A 8 26.78 -12.07 15.12
C ASP A 8 25.49 -11.66 14.45
N GLY A 9 25.56 -10.74 13.47
CA GLY A 9 24.38 -10.26 12.74
C GLY A 9 23.67 -9.06 13.38
N LYS A 10 24.23 -8.45 14.42
CA LYS A 10 23.70 -7.22 15.04
C LYS A 10 24.07 -6.01 14.18
N PRO A 11 23.17 -5.05 13.96
CA PRO A 11 23.49 -3.81 13.25
C PRO A 11 24.43 -2.94 14.08
N LEU A 12 25.37 -2.30 13.39
CA LEU A 12 26.34 -1.37 13.95
C LEU A 12 26.16 0.02 13.32
N MET A 13 26.90 1.01 13.82
CA MET A 13 26.93 2.33 13.23
C MET A 13 27.43 2.28 11.78
N PRO A 14 26.82 3.03 10.87
CA PRO A 14 27.29 3.09 9.48
C PRO A 14 28.66 3.74 9.40
N CYS A 15 29.46 3.30 8.44
CA CYS A 15 30.80 3.85 8.18
C CYS A 15 30.87 4.60 6.85
N SER A 16 31.95 5.33 6.64
CA SER A 16 32.26 5.98 5.39
C SER A 16 32.67 4.99 4.28
N ASP A 17 32.52 5.36 3.04
CA ASP A 17 32.87 4.51 1.90
C ASP A 17 34.36 4.12 1.87
N PRO A 18 35.34 5.01 2.21
CA PRO A 18 36.75 4.61 2.32
C PRO A 18 37.01 3.52 3.36
N ILE A 19 36.40 3.63 4.55
CA ILE A 19 36.52 2.63 5.61
C ILE A 19 35.97 1.28 5.14
N ALA A 20 34.79 1.28 4.50
CA ALA A 20 34.19 0.06 3.99
C ALA A 20 35.09 -0.61 2.93
N ARG A 21 35.71 0.17 2.01
CA ARG A 21 36.66 -0.35 1.01
C ARG A 21 37.87 -0.98 1.66
N LEU A 22 38.42 -0.33 2.69
CA LEU A 22 39.56 -0.84 3.43
C LEU A 22 39.23 -2.19 4.13
N LEU A 23 38.09 -2.27 4.82
CA LEU A 23 37.64 -3.50 5.48
C LEU A 23 37.43 -4.66 4.48
N LEU A 24 36.85 -4.36 3.32
CA LEU A 24 36.67 -5.35 2.25
C LEU A 24 38.01 -5.81 1.64
N LYS A 25 38.94 -4.86 1.42
CA LYS A 25 40.29 -5.16 0.87
C LYS A 25 41.10 -6.01 1.84
N GLN A 26 40.98 -5.76 3.15
CA GLN A 26 41.65 -6.54 4.20
C GLN A 26 41.00 -7.89 4.50
N GLY A 27 39.88 -8.24 3.85
CA GLY A 27 39.11 -9.46 4.16
C GLY A 27 38.38 -9.43 5.51
N LYS A 28 38.39 -8.29 6.20
CA LYS A 28 37.73 -8.07 7.49
C LYS A 28 36.22 -7.88 7.39
N ALA A 29 35.69 -7.74 6.17
CA ALA A 29 34.27 -7.66 5.90
C ALA A 29 33.89 -8.39 4.60
N LYS A 30 32.62 -8.79 4.51
CA LYS A 30 32.02 -9.38 3.28
C LYS A 30 30.77 -8.59 2.91
N VAL A 31 30.48 -8.45 1.60
CA VAL A 31 29.26 -7.79 1.13
C VAL A 31 28.05 -8.63 1.52
N LYS A 32 27.13 -8.06 2.29
CA LYS A 32 25.87 -8.71 2.73
C LYS A 32 24.70 -8.33 1.81
N LYS A 33 24.56 -7.04 1.50
CA LYS A 33 23.53 -6.51 0.59
C LYS A 33 24.16 -5.48 -0.34
N ARG A 34 23.63 -5.38 -1.56
CA ARG A 34 24.07 -4.37 -2.54
C ARG A 34 23.27 -3.06 -2.41
N GLU A 35 22.03 -3.15 -2.00
CA GLU A 35 21.11 -2.01 -1.90
C GLU A 35 20.21 -2.13 -0.65
N PRO A 36 20.30 -1.19 0.27
CA PRO A 36 21.43 -0.30 0.51
C PRO A 36 22.71 -1.08 0.76
N PHE A 37 23.86 -0.48 0.37
CA PHE A 37 25.13 -1.20 0.46
C PHE A 37 25.45 -1.51 1.92
N THR A 38 25.53 -2.80 2.24
CA THR A 38 25.69 -3.31 3.60
C THR A 38 26.79 -4.36 3.62
N ILE A 39 27.74 -4.20 4.54
CA ILE A 39 28.83 -5.15 4.78
C ILE A 39 28.63 -5.88 6.10
N LYS A 40 29.09 -7.10 6.19
CA LYS A 40 29.13 -7.90 7.42
C LYS A 40 30.58 -8.10 7.82
N LEU A 41 30.93 -7.78 9.06
CA LEU A 41 32.26 -8.03 9.63
C LEU A 41 32.52 -9.52 9.79
N THR A 42 33.79 -9.92 9.68
CA THR A 42 34.26 -11.31 9.81
C THR A 42 34.95 -11.56 11.15
N TYR A 43 35.05 -10.56 12.01
CA TYR A 43 35.70 -10.60 13.31
C TYR A 43 34.77 -10.04 14.38
N GLU A 44 35.02 -10.42 15.64
CA GLU A 44 34.28 -9.92 16.79
C GLU A 44 34.64 -8.45 17.07
N THR A 45 33.61 -7.66 17.41
CA THR A 45 33.75 -6.26 17.78
C THR A 45 32.99 -5.96 19.06
N THR A 46 33.44 -4.96 19.80
CA THR A 46 32.62 -4.31 20.81
C THR A 46 31.46 -3.62 20.13
N ASN A 47 30.23 -4.02 20.43
CA ASN A 47 29.03 -3.52 19.79
C ASN A 47 28.55 -2.18 20.41
N TYR A 48 29.46 -1.23 20.64
CA TYR A 48 29.08 0.11 21.07
C TYR A 48 28.42 0.88 19.95
N THR A 49 27.21 1.36 20.21
CA THR A 49 26.42 2.13 19.26
C THR A 49 25.92 3.42 19.90
N GLN A 50 25.79 4.47 19.09
CA GLN A 50 25.11 5.70 19.48
C GLN A 50 23.60 5.50 19.39
N GLY A 51 22.83 6.31 20.12
CA GLY A 51 21.38 6.37 19.96
C GLY A 51 20.99 6.77 18.55
N LEU A 52 20.02 6.06 17.98
CA LEU A 52 19.43 6.38 16.70
C LEU A 52 17.91 6.43 16.82
N THR A 53 17.32 7.52 16.37
CA THR A 53 15.86 7.70 16.34
C THR A 53 15.31 7.43 14.96
N LEU A 54 14.37 6.49 14.85
CA LEU A 54 13.61 6.19 13.64
C LEU A 54 12.32 6.99 13.62
N GLY A 55 12.19 7.92 12.68
CA GLY A 55 10.95 8.62 12.34
C GLY A 55 10.19 7.89 11.24
N VAL A 56 8.89 7.71 11.43
CA VAL A 56 7.99 7.08 10.45
C VAL A 56 6.78 7.95 10.21
N ASP A 57 6.67 8.48 9.01
CA ASP A 57 5.44 9.07 8.48
C ASP A 57 4.56 7.94 7.95
N THR A 58 3.51 7.60 8.72
CA THR A 58 2.63 6.48 8.38
C THR A 58 1.56 6.92 7.38
N GLY A 59 1.49 6.25 6.24
CA GLY A 59 0.51 6.56 5.20
C GLY A 59 -0.23 5.34 4.66
N SER A 60 -1.42 5.57 4.13
CA SER A 60 -2.21 4.51 3.48
C SER A 60 -1.77 4.20 2.06
N GLY A 61 -1.02 5.08 1.43
CA GLY A 61 -0.49 4.97 0.06
C GLY A 61 1.02 4.98 -0.01
N THR A 62 1.64 5.84 0.79
CA THR A 62 3.09 6.03 0.86
C THR A 62 3.50 6.05 2.33
N ILE A 63 4.68 5.56 2.64
CA ILE A 63 5.29 5.57 3.97
C ILE A 63 6.63 6.29 3.82
N GLY A 64 6.86 7.33 4.60
CA GLY A 64 8.16 7.96 4.75
C GLY A 64 8.90 7.37 5.94
N THR A 65 10.20 7.13 5.82
CA THR A 65 11.04 6.72 6.95
C THR A 65 12.39 7.41 6.92
N ALA A 66 12.87 7.81 8.08
CA ALA A 66 14.21 8.36 8.23
C ALA A 66 14.81 7.95 9.58
N VAL A 67 16.13 7.85 9.63
CA VAL A 67 16.86 7.59 10.88
C VAL A 67 17.84 8.71 11.12
N SER A 68 17.73 9.36 12.28
CA SER A 68 18.63 10.43 12.73
C SER A 68 19.55 9.97 13.84
N LYS A 69 20.71 10.60 13.91
CA LYS A 69 21.55 10.63 15.10
C LYS A 69 21.13 11.78 16.01
N ASP A 70 21.58 11.79 17.24
CA ASP A 70 21.31 12.87 18.20
C ASP A 70 21.81 14.24 17.73
N ASN A 71 22.83 14.28 16.88
CA ASN A 71 23.35 15.51 16.28
C ASN A 71 22.56 16.03 15.06
N GLY A 72 21.44 15.40 14.71
CA GLY A 72 20.60 15.76 13.56
C GLY A 72 21.08 15.21 12.22
N ASP A 73 22.14 14.42 12.14
CA ASP A 73 22.56 13.77 10.89
C ASP A 73 21.59 12.65 10.49
N ILE A 74 20.96 12.76 9.32
CA ILE A 74 20.12 11.71 8.77
C ILE A 74 21.00 10.66 8.09
N VAL A 75 21.03 9.46 8.67
CA VAL A 75 21.85 8.33 8.21
C VAL A 75 21.09 7.34 7.31
N TYR A 76 19.78 7.44 7.27
CA TYR A 76 18.91 6.65 6.39
C TYR A 76 17.67 7.45 6.04
N MET A 77 17.19 7.31 4.81
CA MET A 77 15.98 7.97 4.34
C MET A 77 15.32 7.13 3.24
N SER A 78 14.04 6.85 3.37
CA SER A 78 13.30 6.15 2.32
C SER A 78 11.87 6.62 2.15
N GLU A 79 11.37 6.38 0.95
CA GLU A 79 9.96 6.52 0.58
C GLU A 79 9.45 5.19 0.02
N VAL A 80 8.42 4.64 0.63
CA VAL A 80 7.87 3.33 0.29
C VAL A 80 6.44 3.45 -0.24
N VAL A 81 6.25 3.21 -1.53
CA VAL A 81 4.92 3.15 -2.14
C VAL A 81 4.28 1.82 -1.81
N VAL A 82 3.14 1.88 -1.12
CA VAL A 82 2.38 0.70 -0.68
C VAL A 82 1.57 0.14 -1.84
N ARG A 83 1.30 -1.16 -1.82
CA ARG A 83 0.51 -1.83 -2.88
C ARG A 83 -0.92 -1.34 -2.94
N ASN A 84 -1.36 -0.99 -4.14
CA ASN A 84 -2.75 -0.61 -4.46
C ASN A 84 -3.48 -1.63 -5.36
N ASP A 85 -2.79 -2.66 -5.87
CA ASP A 85 -3.29 -3.64 -6.83
C ASP A 85 -4.04 -4.85 -6.22
N ILE A 86 -4.17 -4.90 -4.90
CA ILE A 86 -4.70 -6.07 -4.18
C ILE A 86 -6.17 -6.31 -4.48
N THR A 87 -6.97 -5.25 -4.54
CA THR A 87 -8.40 -5.35 -4.84
C THR A 87 -8.64 -5.97 -6.22
N ASP A 88 -7.90 -5.52 -7.24
CA ASP A 88 -8.01 -6.03 -8.61
C ASP A 88 -7.60 -7.51 -8.68
N LYS A 89 -6.52 -7.88 -7.98
CA LYS A 89 -6.08 -9.27 -7.90
C LYS A 89 -7.06 -10.17 -7.16
N MET A 90 -7.70 -9.68 -6.11
CA MET A 90 -8.75 -10.43 -5.42
C MET A 90 -9.98 -10.64 -6.29
N THR A 91 -10.37 -9.62 -7.07
CA THR A 91 -11.44 -9.72 -8.07
C THR A 91 -11.09 -10.73 -9.17
N GLN A 92 -9.88 -10.68 -9.69
CA GLN A 92 -9.38 -11.66 -10.66
C GLN A 92 -9.40 -13.08 -10.11
N ARG A 93 -8.93 -13.29 -8.87
CA ARG A 93 -9.02 -14.61 -8.18
C ARG A 93 -10.47 -15.08 -8.04
N ALA A 94 -11.41 -14.18 -7.79
CA ALA A 94 -12.83 -14.50 -7.73
C ALA A 94 -13.36 -14.97 -9.09
N LYS A 95 -12.96 -14.30 -10.20
CA LYS A 95 -13.29 -14.73 -11.58
C LYS A 95 -12.76 -16.13 -11.87
N TYR A 96 -11.50 -16.43 -11.55
CA TYR A 96 -10.92 -17.76 -11.76
C TYR A 96 -11.62 -18.85 -10.95
N ARG A 97 -12.00 -18.56 -9.70
CA ARG A 97 -12.79 -19.52 -8.90
C ARG A 97 -14.15 -19.78 -9.50
N ARG A 98 -14.82 -18.73 -10.03
CA ARG A 98 -16.10 -18.87 -10.71
C ARG A 98 -15.97 -19.73 -11.95
N ASN A 99 -14.98 -19.45 -12.82
CA ASN A 99 -14.74 -20.24 -14.02
C ASN A 99 -14.44 -21.71 -13.73
N ARG A 100 -13.63 -22.00 -12.70
CA ARG A 100 -13.37 -23.37 -12.28
C ARG A 100 -14.63 -24.10 -11.79
N ARG A 101 -15.56 -23.41 -11.14
CA ARG A 101 -16.84 -24.00 -10.72
C ARG A 101 -17.76 -24.30 -11.90
N ASN A 102 -17.75 -23.44 -12.91
CA ASN A 102 -18.65 -23.55 -14.07
C ASN A 102 -18.11 -24.50 -15.17
N ARG A 103 -16.94 -25.10 -14.98
CA ARG A 103 -16.46 -26.15 -15.89
C ARG A 103 -17.36 -27.36 -15.79
N LYS A 104 -17.69 -27.99 -16.94
CA LYS A 104 -18.53 -29.19 -17.04
C LYS A 104 -17.92 -30.44 -16.35
N THR A 105 -16.82 -30.30 -15.63
CA THR A 105 -16.20 -31.32 -14.82
C THR A 105 -16.79 -31.24 -13.42
N ARG A 106 -17.30 -32.34 -12.92
CA ARG A 106 -17.81 -32.63 -11.56
C ARG A 106 -18.13 -31.38 -10.70
N TYR A 107 -19.41 -31.02 -10.64
CA TYR A 107 -19.90 -29.93 -9.78
C TYR A 107 -19.66 -30.30 -8.30
N ARG A 108 -18.93 -29.42 -7.60
CA ARG A 108 -18.82 -29.49 -6.14
C ARG A 108 -19.80 -28.51 -5.52
N LYS A 109 -20.63 -28.99 -4.58
CA LYS A 109 -21.50 -28.09 -3.81
C LYS A 109 -20.71 -26.94 -3.22
N ALA A 110 -21.30 -25.74 -3.19
CA ALA A 110 -20.70 -24.59 -2.56
C ALA A 110 -20.49 -24.86 -1.06
N ARG A 111 -19.24 -24.76 -0.62
CA ARG A 111 -18.87 -25.00 0.80
C ARG A 111 -18.96 -23.70 1.57
N TRP A 112 -20.17 -23.27 1.88
CA TRP A 112 -20.41 -22.03 2.62
C TRP A 112 -19.77 -22.05 4.02
N LEU A 113 -19.86 -23.19 4.68
CA LEU A 113 -19.34 -23.42 6.05
C LEU A 113 -17.80 -23.44 6.11
N ASN A 114 -17.09 -23.70 5.03
CA ASN A 114 -15.63 -23.60 5.01
C ASN A 114 -15.10 -22.19 5.23
N ARG A 115 -15.97 -21.18 5.23
CA ARG A 115 -15.62 -19.80 5.56
C ARG A 115 -15.70 -19.51 7.07
N ALA A 116 -16.32 -20.39 7.88
CA ALA A 116 -16.39 -20.20 9.33
C ALA A 116 -14.99 -20.09 9.95
N SER A 117 -14.02 -20.90 9.49
CA SER A 117 -12.62 -20.81 9.93
C SER A 117 -11.90 -19.54 9.43
N SER A 118 -12.44 -18.84 8.44
CA SER A 118 -11.89 -17.59 7.94
C SER A 118 -12.48 -16.34 8.63
N ILE A 119 -13.51 -16.52 9.46
CA ILE A 119 -14.05 -15.50 10.38
C ILE A 119 -13.26 -15.59 11.69
N LYS A 120 -11.94 -15.56 11.60
CA LYS A 120 -11.12 -15.40 12.80
C LYS A 120 -11.35 -14.01 13.37
N LYS A 121 -11.59 -13.93 14.68
CA LYS A 121 -11.60 -12.69 15.42
C LYS A 121 -10.31 -11.93 15.09
N ASP A 122 -10.41 -10.64 14.83
CA ASP A 122 -9.30 -9.75 14.47
C ASP A 122 -8.66 -9.98 13.08
N ARG A 123 -9.33 -10.66 12.17
CA ARG A 123 -8.84 -10.82 10.79
C ARG A 123 -9.04 -9.54 9.98
N PHE A 124 -7.94 -9.00 9.51
CA PHE A 124 -7.98 -7.93 8.51
C PHE A 124 -8.29 -8.45 7.10
N SER A 125 -8.88 -7.57 6.28
CA SER A 125 -8.96 -7.81 4.84
C SER A 125 -7.55 -7.93 4.22
N PRO A 126 -7.38 -8.64 3.09
CA PRO A 126 -6.07 -8.77 2.45
C PRO A 126 -5.39 -7.42 2.15
N THR A 127 -6.15 -6.38 1.81
CA THR A 127 -5.64 -5.03 1.58
C THR A 127 -5.08 -4.41 2.87
N MET A 128 -5.83 -4.51 3.96
CA MET A 128 -5.40 -3.98 5.25
C MET A 128 -4.17 -4.72 5.78
N GLN A 129 -4.17 -6.05 5.69
CA GLN A 129 -3.04 -6.87 6.10
C GLN A 129 -1.78 -6.53 5.30
N SER A 130 -1.91 -6.33 3.97
CA SER A 130 -0.77 -5.94 3.14
C SER A 130 -0.22 -4.57 3.50
N LYS A 131 -1.09 -3.58 3.79
CA LYS A 131 -0.67 -2.25 4.20
C LYS A 131 0.06 -2.29 5.54
N LEU A 132 -0.50 -2.96 6.54
CA LEU A 132 0.13 -3.13 7.85
C LEU A 132 1.50 -3.82 7.71
N HIS A 133 1.57 -4.92 6.96
CA HIS A 133 2.84 -5.62 6.74
C HIS A 133 3.87 -4.76 6.00
N SER A 134 3.45 -3.81 5.16
CA SER A 134 4.39 -2.88 4.51
C SER A 134 5.06 -1.97 5.53
N HIS A 135 4.32 -1.45 6.51
CA HIS A 135 4.90 -0.64 7.60
C HIS A 135 5.84 -1.47 8.47
N VAL A 136 5.37 -2.60 8.98
CA VAL A 136 6.16 -3.48 9.86
C VAL A 136 7.45 -3.93 9.16
N ARG A 137 7.35 -4.36 7.91
CA ARG A 137 8.52 -4.81 7.12
C ARG A 137 9.55 -3.71 6.91
N GLU A 138 9.12 -2.48 6.66
CA GLU A 138 10.06 -1.37 6.51
C GLU A 138 10.77 -1.06 7.83
N ILE A 139 10.05 -1.04 8.94
CA ILE A 139 10.61 -0.84 10.27
C ILE A 139 11.61 -1.96 10.60
N GLU A 140 11.23 -3.23 10.47
CA GLU A 140 12.09 -4.39 10.70
C GLU A 140 13.32 -4.38 9.78
N TYR A 141 13.13 -3.95 8.52
CA TYR A 141 14.24 -3.82 7.59
C TYR A 141 15.26 -2.80 8.07
N ILE A 142 14.84 -1.62 8.52
CA ILE A 142 15.72 -0.57 9.06
C ILE A 142 16.42 -1.07 10.31
N GLN A 143 15.68 -1.69 11.23
CA GLN A 143 16.26 -2.30 12.45
C GLN A 143 17.27 -3.42 12.13
N SER A 144 17.18 -4.06 10.98
CA SER A 144 18.15 -5.08 10.56
C SER A 144 19.48 -4.53 10.07
N ILE A 145 19.58 -3.23 9.78
CA ILE A 145 20.78 -2.58 9.23
C ILE A 145 21.29 -1.41 10.06
N LEU A 146 20.49 -0.90 10.99
CA LEU A 146 20.82 0.21 11.89
C LEU A 146 20.41 -0.11 13.34
N PRO A 147 21.22 0.25 14.34
CA PRO A 147 20.93 0.03 15.75
C PRO A 147 19.95 1.08 16.28
N VAL A 148 18.69 1.02 15.84
CA VAL A 148 17.63 1.93 16.26
C VAL A 148 17.32 1.72 17.74
N THR A 149 17.37 2.79 18.53
CA THR A 149 17.08 2.80 19.97
C THR A 149 15.71 3.39 20.28
N GLU A 150 15.28 4.39 19.49
CA GLU A 150 14.00 5.08 19.65
C GLU A 150 13.20 5.07 18.35
N MET A 151 11.88 5.02 18.47
CA MET A 151 10.97 5.09 17.32
C MET A 151 9.89 6.13 17.56
N VAL A 152 9.66 7.00 16.58
CA VAL A 152 8.63 8.02 16.59
C VAL A 152 7.72 7.82 15.39
N PHE A 153 6.43 7.58 15.63
CA PHE A 153 5.46 7.37 14.57
C PHE A 153 4.51 8.56 14.44
N GLU A 154 4.46 9.16 13.27
CA GLU A 154 3.37 10.06 12.96
C GLU A 154 2.13 9.22 12.63
N THR A 155 1.04 9.49 13.33
CA THR A 155 -0.23 8.82 13.11
C THR A 155 -1.38 9.82 13.09
N GLY A 156 -2.52 9.40 12.56
CA GLY A 156 -3.76 10.17 12.59
C GLY A 156 -4.81 9.48 13.44
N GLN A 157 -5.44 10.23 14.33
CA GLN A 157 -6.67 9.80 14.99
C GLN A 157 -7.85 10.47 14.30
N PHE A 158 -8.63 9.68 13.59
CA PHE A 158 -9.76 10.19 12.84
C PHE A 158 -11.07 9.81 13.54
N ASP A 159 -11.85 10.82 13.94
CA ASP A 159 -13.21 10.63 14.38
C ASP A 159 -14.13 10.46 13.17
N MET A 160 -14.42 9.19 12.86
CA MET A 160 -15.21 8.82 11.68
C MET A 160 -16.64 9.33 11.74
N GLN A 161 -17.22 9.44 12.93
CA GLN A 161 -18.58 9.94 13.11
C GLN A 161 -18.62 11.46 12.91
N LEU A 162 -17.69 12.18 13.52
CA LEU A 162 -17.56 13.63 13.34
C LEU A 162 -17.27 14.00 11.88
N MET A 163 -16.43 13.22 11.18
CA MET A 163 -16.16 13.44 9.77
C MET A 163 -17.39 13.23 8.89
N LYS A 164 -18.27 12.30 9.26
CA LYS A 164 -19.55 12.08 8.57
C LYS A 164 -20.58 13.14 8.89
N ASN A 165 -20.68 13.51 10.14
CA ASN A 165 -21.65 14.46 10.64
C ASN A 165 -20.98 15.58 11.46
N PRO A 166 -20.62 16.70 10.81
CA PRO A 166 -19.96 17.83 11.49
C PRO A 166 -20.75 18.43 12.65
N SER A 167 -22.11 18.22 12.71
CA SER A 167 -22.93 18.71 13.83
C SER A 167 -22.53 18.09 15.18
N LEU A 168 -21.82 16.95 15.17
CA LEU A 168 -21.29 16.31 16.38
C LEU A 168 -20.16 17.10 17.05
N ALA A 169 -19.66 18.16 16.43
CA ALA A 169 -18.77 19.12 17.08
C ALA A 169 -19.48 19.88 18.20
N ASN A 170 -20.81 20.03 18.10
CA ASN A 170 -21.62 20.66 19.14
C ASN A 170 -21.76 19.73 20.37
N PRO A 171 -21.32 20.15 21.57
CA PRO A 171 -21.39 19.33 22.77
C PRO A 171 -22.80 18.86 23.12
N LYS A 172 -23.83 19.65 22.80
CA LYS A 172 -25.24 19.30 23.06
C LYS A 172 -25.77 18.20 22.15
N VAL A 173 -25.26 18.09 20.92
CA VAL A 173 -25.67 17.09 19.93
C VAL A 173 -24.82 15.82 20.04
N ARG A 174 -23.58 15.95 20.50
CA ARG A 174 -22.58 14.90 20.54
C ARG A 174 -23.02 13.60 21.20
N PRO A 175 -23.59 13.60 22.45
CA PRO A 175 -23.95 12.36 23.12
C PRO A 175 -25.01 11.54 22.37
N TRP A 176 -25.98 12.22 21.78
CA TRP A 176 -27.05 11.59 21.01
C TRP A 176 -26.61 11.16 19.62
N GLY A 177 -25.82 11.97 18.95
CA GLY A 177 -25.39 11.76 17.58
C GLY A 177 -24.42 10.58 17.41
N TYR A 178 -23.61 10.25 18.41
CA TYR A 178 -22.75 9.07 18.38
C TYR A 178 -23.54 7.77 18.53
N GLN A 179 -24.65 7.78 19.26
CA GLN A 179 -25.47 6.61 19.47
C GLN A 179 -26.54 6.42 18.39
N LYS A 180 -27.01 7.51 17.77
CA LYS A 180 -28.08 7.52 16.77
C LYS A 180 -27.54 7.83 15.39
N GLY A 181 -26.96 6.83 14.71
CA GLY A 181 -26.55 6.95 13.31
C GLY A 181 -27.75 6.97 12.34
N ALA A 182 -27.49 7.15 11.05
CA ALA A 182 -28.51 7.24 9.99
C ALA A 182 -29.50 6.04 9.97
N ASN A 183 -29.04 4.86 10.35
CA ASN A 183 -29.86 3.64 10.41
C ASN A 183 -30.53 3.42 11.77
N TYR A 184 -30.44 4.38 12.70
CA TYR A 184 -31.05 4.22 14.01
C TYR A 184 -32.57 4.11 13.90
N GLY A 185 -33.15 3.08 14.50
CA GLY A 185 -34.59 2.79 14.42
C GLY A 185 -35.01 2.03 13.15
N PHE A 186 -34.09 1.69 12.28
CA PHE A 186 -34.36 0.90 11.07
C PHE A 186 -33.66 -0.45 11.12
N GLU A 187 -34.31 -1.49 10.58
CA GLU A 187 -33.76 -2.83 10.49
C GLU A 187 -32.45 -2.88 9.67
N ASN A 188 -32.41 -2.11 8.59
CA ASN A 188 -31.24 -2.04 7.70
C ASN A 188 -31.27 -0.75 6.85
N THR A 189 -30.17 -0.52 6.11
CA THR A 189 -30.01 0.65 5.24
C THR A 189 -31.12 0.74 4.17
N LYS A 190 -31.62 -0.40 3.67
CA LYS A 190 -32.72 -0.41 2.70
C LYS A 190 -33.99 0.17 3.29
N ALA A 191 -34.36 -0.28 4.49
CA ALA A 191 -35.55 0.22 5.19
C ALA A 191 -35.45 1.73 5.44
N MET A 192 -34.28 2.20 5.86
CA MET A 192 -34.01 3.62 6.08
C MET A 192 -34.16 4.45 4.78
N VAL A 193 -33.57 4.00 3.67
CA VAL A 193 -33.65 4.70 2.39
C VAL A 193 -35.07 4.73 1.86
N LEU A 194 -35.82 3.62 1.95
CA LEU A 194 -37.21 3.58 1.56
C LEU A 194 -38.06 4.56 2.36
N ASN A 195 -37.85 4.60 3.69
CA ASN A 195 -38.55 5.54 4.59
C ASN A 195 -38.17 6.99 4.27
N ARG A 196 -36.89 7.31 4.12
CA ARG A 196 -36.41 8.64 3.76
C ARG A 196 -37.06 9.16 2.47
N ASP A 197 -37.23 8.29 1.49
CA ASP A 197 -37.79 8.59 0.17
C ASP A 197 -39.33 8.44 0.15
N ASN A 198 -39.96 8.32 1.33
CA ASN A 198 -41.41 8.15 1.50
C ASN A 198 -41.99 7.00 0.66
N TYR A 199 -41.26 5.88 0.56
CA TYR A 199 -41.66 4.70 -0.23
C TYR A 199 -42.06 5.05 -1.67
N THR A 200 -41.44 6.09 -2.24
CA THR A 200 -41.78 6.61 -3.57
C THR A 200 -40.55 6.54 -4.46
N CYS A 201 -40.73 6.06 -5.69
CA CYS A 201 -39.67 6.07 -6.72
C CYS A 201 -39.20 7.49 -7.02
N GLN A 202 -37.90 7.75 -6.82
CA GLN A 202 -37.33 9.09 -7.01
C GLN A 202 -37.19 9.48 -8.49
N CYS A 203 -37.36 8.54 -9.43
CA CYS A 203 -37.33 8.77 -10.84
C CYS A 203 -38.72 9.13 -11.39
N CYS A 204 -39.69 8.21 -11.34
CA CYS A 204 -41.01 8.41 -11.91
C CYS A 204 -42.03 9.03 -10.94
N LYS A 205 -41.65 9.25 -9.68
CA LYS A 205 -42.53 9.80 -8.64
C LYS A 205 -43.86 9.04 -8.50
N GLY A 206 -43.80 7.71 -8.60
CA GLY A 206 -44.96 6.82 -8.45
C GLY A 206 -45.78 6.61 -9.72
N LYS A 207 -45.43 7.22 -10.84
CA LYS A 207 -46.24 7.12 -12.13
C LYS A 207 -46.39 5.68 -12.62
N HIS A 208 -45.42 4.80 -12.43
CA HIS A 208 -45.48 3.41 -12.90
C HIS A 208 -46.31 2.48 -12.01
N LYS A 209 -46.78 2.95 -10.85
CA LYS A 209 -47.58 2.16 -9.90
C LYS A 209 -47.00 0.78 -9.53
N ASP A 210 -45.66 0.62 -9.65
CA ASP A 210 -45.00 -0.61 -9.29
C ASP A 210 -45.07 -0.84 -7.78
N SER A 211 -45.49 -2.04 -7.38
CA SER A 211 -45.52 -2.45 -5.97
C SER A 211 -44.13 -2.75 -5.41
N LYS A 212 -43.17 -3.07 -6.28
CA LYS A 212 -41.81 -3.42 -5.88
C LYS A 212 -40.87 -2.24 -5.94
N LEU A 213 -40.36 -1.83 -4.77
CA LEU A 213 -39.34 -0.80 -4.65
C LEU A 213 -37.97 -1.41 -4.37
N GLU A 214 -36.94 -0.87 -5.01
CA GLU A 214 -35.57 -1.29 -4.91
C GLU A 214 -34.67 -0.10 -4.58
N VAL A 215 -33.60 -0.35 -3.81
CA VAL A 215 -32.61 0.68 -3.51
C VAL A 215 -31.47 0.58 -4.52
N HIS A 216 -31.24 1.69 -5.21
CA HIS A 216 -30.25 1.82 -6.27
C HIS A 216 -29.05 2.64 -5.81
N HIS A 217 -27.84 2.26 -6.26
CA HIS A 217 -26.61 3.02 -6.04
C HIS A 217 -26.45 4.07 -7.14
N ILE A 218 -26.40 5.36 -6.79
CA ILE A 218 -26.15 6.46 -7.73
C ILE A 218 -24.82 6.27 -8.44
N VAL A 219 -23.76 6.03 -7.67
CA VAL A 219 -22.50 5.55 -8.20
C VAL A 219 -22.42 4.05 -7.93
N PHE A 220 -22.25 3.27 -8.98
CA PHE A 220 -22.23 1.81 -8.87
C PHE A 220 -21.07 1.31 -7.99
N ARG A 221 -21.28 0.24 -7.27
CA ARG A 221 -20.21 -0.44 -6.48
C ARG A 221 -19.00 -0.82 -7.34
N SER A 222 -19.22 -1.15 -8.61
CA SER A 222 -18.14 -1.43 -9.58
C SER A 222 -17.27 -0.22 -9.91
N GLN A 223 -17.82 0.98 -9.73
CA GLN A 223 -17.16 2.28 -9.94
C GLN A 223 -16.64 2.89 -8.61
N GLY A 224 -16.69 2.14 -7.53
CA GLY A 224 -16.24 2.59 -6.20
C GLY A 224 -17.32 3.26 -5.34
N GLY A 225 -18.59 3.18 -5.76
CA GLY A 225 -19.72 3.69 -4.98
C GLY A 225 -19.85 3.02 -3.61
N SER A 226 -20.17 3.82 -2.59
CA SER A 226 -20.35 3.37 -1.20
C SER A 226 -21.80 2.96 -0.93
N ASP A 227 -22.02 2.22 0.16
CA ASP A 227 -23.35 1.90 0.69
C ASP A 227 -23.90 3.00 1.63
N GLU A 228 -23.34 4.20 1.56
CA GLU A 228 -23.79 5.34 2.33
C GLU A 228 -25.13 5.88 1.80
N GLU A 229 -25.95 6.39 2.71
CA GLU A 229 -27.30 6.93 2.39
C GLU A 229 -27.28 7.96 1.27
N SER A 230 -26.22 8.78 1.18
CA SER A 230 -26.05 9.81 0.14
C SER A 230 -25.82 9.27 -1.25
N ASN A 231 -25.42 8.00 -1.38
CA ASN A 231 -25.20 7.29 -2.63
C ASN A 231 -26.36 6.35 -3.00
N LEU A 232 -27.42 6.34 -2.21
CA LEU A 232 -28.55 5.42 -2.36
C LEU A 232 -29.85 6.19 -2.60
N LEU A 233 -30.70 5.65 -3.46
CA LEU A 233 -32.04 6.19 -3.69
C LEU A 233 -33.04 5.09 -4.00
N THR A 234 -34.32 5.38 -3.77
CA THR A 234 -35.43 4.46 -4.05
C THR A 234 -35.86 4.55 -5.50
N LEU A 235 -35.91 3.42 -6.20
CA LEU A 235 -36.49 3.28 -7.52
C LEU A 235 -37.55 2.18 -7.54
N CYS A 236 -38.56 2.31 -8.38
CA CYS A 236 -39.45 1.20 -8.68
C CYS A 236 -38.75 0.22 -9.64
N HIS A 237 -39.21 -1.02 -9.71
CA HIS A 237 -38.60 -2.08 -10.49
C HIS A 237 -38.44 -1.70 -11.98
N THR A 238 -39.44 -1.09 -12.58
CA THR A 238 -39.40 -0.61 -13.98
C THR A 238 -38.29 0.42 -14.19
N CYS A 239 -38.26 1.49 -13.39
CA CYS A 239 -37.23 2.53 -13.49
C CYS A 239 -35.83 1.97 -13.23
N HIS A 240 -35.67 1.03 -12.27
CA HIS A 240 -34.40 0.39 -11.98
C HIS A 240 -33.88 -0.44 -13.16
N LYS A 241 -34.78 -1.21 -13.83
CA LYS A 241 -34.45 -1.99 -15.03
C LYS A 241 -34.08 -1.10 -16.21
N ASP A 242 -34.87 -0.04 -16.45
CA ASP A 242 -34.66 0.87 -17.56
C ASP A 242 -33.39 1.70 -17.42
N LEU A 243 -33.02 2.06 -16.19
CA LEU A 243 -31.75 2.72 -15.88
C LEU A 243 -30.57 1.79 -16.18
N HIS A 244 -30.62 0.53 -15.74
CA HIS A 244 -29.57 -0.45 -16.02
C HIS A 244 -29.46 -0.83 -17.51
N SER A 245 -30.56 -0.73 -18.26
CA SER A 245 -30.58 -0.96 -19.73
C SER A 245 -30.21 0.28 -20.56
N GLY A 246 -29.96 1.42 -19.88
CA GLY A 246 -29.62 2.68 -20.54
C GLY A 246 -30.80 3.40 -21.26
N LYS A 247 -32.03 2.92 -21.06
CA LYS A 247 -33.23 3.56 -21.65
C LYS A 247 -33.58 4.91 -21.03
N ILE A 248 -33.24 5.07 -19.74
CA ILE A 248 -33.43 6.33 -19.03
C ILE A 248 -32.09 6.74 -18.39
N ASN A 249 -31.81 8.04 -18.42
CA ASN A 249 -30.66 8.62 -17.78
C ASN A 249 -31.08 9.80 -16.89
N PRO A 250 -31.72 9.55 -15.75
CA PRO A 250 -32.15 10.61 -14.88
C PRO A 250 -30.91 11.31 -14.29
N LYS A 251 -30.96 12.64 -14.20
CA LYS A 251 -29.95 13.42 -13.50
C LYS A 251 -30.04 13.10 -12.00
N LEU A 252 -29.29 12.12 -11.55
CA LEU A 252 -29.23 11.73 -10.15
C LEU A 252 -28.23 12.64 -9.45
N SER A 253 -28.72 13.59 -8.68
CA SER A 253 -27.90 14.50 -7.88
C SER A 253 -27.51 13.81 -6.57
N GLY A 254 -26.42 13.06 -6.61
CA GLY A 254 -25.74 12.57 -5.40
C GLY A 254 -24.36 13.20 -5.32
N LYS A 255 -24.09 14.05 -4.33
CA LYS A 255 -22.72 14.42 -4.00
C LYS A 255 -22.12 13.22 -3.25
N LEU A 256 -21.13 12.56 -3.86
CA LEU A 256 -20.25 11.66 -3.13
C LEU A 256 -19.59 12.49 -2.02
N LYS A 257 -20.00 12.25 -0.78
CA LYS A 257 -19.20 12.68 0.36
C LYS A 257 -17.90 11.88 0.30
N GLY A 258 -16.78 12.52 0.55
CA GLY A 258 -15.45 11.93 0.42
C GLY A 258 -15.37 10.56 1.11
N ASN A 259 -14.71 9.63 0.46
CA ASN A 259 -14.55 8.28 0.95
C ASN A 259 -13.66 8.25 2.18
N LEU A 260 -14.21 7.95 3.34
CA LEU A 260 -13.49 7.83 4.61
C LEU A 260 -12.63 6.55 4.74
N LYS A 261 -12.49 5.80 3.66
CA LYS A 261 -11.74 4.54 3.61
C LYS A 261 -10.31 4.67 4.14
N TYR A 262 -9.63 5.73 3.76
CA TYR A 262 -8.23 5.94 4.18
C TYR A 262 -8.12 6.27 5.67
N ALA A 263 -8.99 7.10 6.19
CA ALA A 263 -9.05 7.43 7.60
C ALA A 263 -9.33 6.18 8.46
N THR A 264 -10.29 5.34 8.06
CA THR A 264 -10.58 4.06 8.71
C THR A 264 -9.37 3.11 8.68
N GLN A 265 -8.67 3.07 7.55
CA GLN A 265 -7.47 2.25 7.41
C GLN A 265 -6.37 2.72 8.35
N MET A 266 -6.13 4.03 8.42
CA MET A 266 -5.08 4.60 9.29
C MET A 266 -5.38 4.39 10.77
N ASN A 267 -6.62 4.55 11.23
CA ASN A 267 -7.01 4.20 12.60
C ASN A 267 -6.69 2.74 12.94
N SER A 268 -6.94 1.83 12.00
CA SER A 268 -6.66 0.40 12.21
C SER A 268 -5.15 0.10 12.19
N ILE A 269 -4.39 0.74 11.29
CA ILE A 269 -2.93 0.60 11.20
C ILE A 269 -2.29 1.13 12.49
N ARG A 270 -2.68 2.33 12.95
CA ARG A 270 -2.22 2.93 14.19
C ARG A 270 -2.33 1.96 15.37
N LYS A 271 -3.54 1.42 15.60
CA LYS A 271 -3.78 0.47 16.70
C LYS A 271 -2.85 -0.74 16.66
N GLN A 272 -2.57 -1.27 15.47
CA GLN A 272 -1.72 -2.43 15.32
C GLN A 272 -0.24 -2.10 15.42
N LEU A 273 0.22 -0.95 14.91
CA LEU A 273 1.61 -0.52 15.05
C LEU A 273 1.99 -0.39 16.51
N PHE A 274 1.17 0.27 17.34
CA PHE A 274 1.44 0.37 18.79
C PHE A 274 1.28 -0.96 19.55
N ARG A 275 0.58 -1.94 19.00
CA ARG A 275 0.58 -3.30 19.52
C ARG A 275 1.90 -4.03 19.26
N PHE A 276 2.51 -3.81 18.08
CA PHE A 276 3.81 -4.39 17.73
C PHE A 276 4.99 -3.64 18.36
N TYR A 277 4.86 -2.32 18.49
CA TYR A 277 5.88 -1.42 19.00
C TYR A 277 5.34 -0.57 20.15
N PRO A 278 5.12 -1.15 21.34
CA PRO A 278 4.46 -0.46 22.45
C PRO A 278 5.29 0.71 23.02
N ASN A 279 6.60 0.69 22.83
CA ASN A 279 7.52 1.74 23.31
C ASN A 279 7.75 2.86 22.28
N ALA A 280 7.06 2.83 21.11
CA ALA A 280 7.19 3.89 20.14
C ALA A 280 6.45 5.15 20.64
N ILE A 281 7.05 6.31 20.37
CA ILE A 281 6.47 7.62 20.67
C ILE A 281 5.50 7.99 19.57
N GLU A 282 4.35 8.54 19.93
CA GLU A 282 3.35 9.01 18.96
C GLU A 282 3.49 10.50 18.70
N THR A 283 3.48 10.90 17.43
CA THR A 283 3.31 12.29 17.00
C THR A 283 2.17 12.42 16.00
N PHE A 284 1.75 13.64 15.72
CA PHE A 284 0.60 13.93 14.88
C PHE A 284 0.97 14.83 13.70
N GLY A 285 0.26 14.69 12.59
CA GLY A 285 0.54 15.43 11.35
C GLY A 285 0.52 16.95 11.48
N TYR A 286 -0.23 17.52 12.45
CA TYR A 286 -0.19 18.96 12.70
C TYR A 286 1.13 19.40 13.34
N VAL A 287 1.74 18.57 14.21
CA VAL A 287 3.05 18.83 14.82
C VAL A 287 4.15 18.77 13.75
N THR A 288 4.16 17.68 12.97
CA THR A 288 5.11 17.53 11.86
C THR A 288 4.99 18.68 10.86
N LYS A 289 3.76 19.08 10.51
CA LYS A 289 3.53 20.23 9.62
C LYS A 289 4.11 21.53 10.21
N ALA A 290 3.87 21.81 11.48
CA ALA A 290 4.38 23.01 12.14
C ALA A 290 5.92 23.03 12.15
N ASN A 291 6.54 21.93 12.55
CA ASN A 291 7.99 21.78 12.59
C ASN A 291 8.61 21.87 11.20
N ARG A 292 8.02 21.24 10.20
CA ARG A 292 8.48 21.29 8.81
C ARG A 292 8.44 22.72 8.25
N LEU A 293 7.36 23.45 8.49
CA LEU A 293 7.25 24.86 8.08
C LEU A 293 8.28 25.75 8.78
N HIS A 294 8.53 25.50 10.07
CA HIS A 294 9.56 26.22 10.83
C HIS A 294 10.96 25.98 10.26
N LEU A 295 11.24 24.74 9.83
CA LEU A 295 12.52 24.36 9.20
C LEU A 295 12.63 24.78 7.72
N GLY A 296 11.58 25.29 7.10
CA GLY A 296 11.56 25.67 5.69
C GLY A 296 11.73 24.51 4.72
N VAL A 297 11.29 23.30 5.11
CA VAL A 297 11.47 22.07 4.32
C VAL A 297 10.21 21.78 3.48
N ASP A 298 10.40 21.32 2.25
CA ASP A 298 9.32 20.97 1.32
C ASP A 298 8.46 19.81 1.85
N LYS A 299 7.20 19.74 1.36
CA LYS A 299 6.27 18.68 1.74
C LYS A 299 6.52 17.41 0.93
N GLU A 300 7.33 16.53 1.48
CA GLU A 300 7.59 15.19 0.96
C GLU A 300 7.57 14.18 2.12
N HIS A 301 7.09 12.97 1.89
CA HIS A 301 6.96 11.96 2.95
C HIS A 301 8.30 11.62 3.62
N TYR A 302 9.39 11.61 2.86
CA TYR A 302 10.73 11.37 3.42
C TYR A 302 11.25 12.55 4.24
N TYR A 303 10.88 13.80 3.90
CA TYR A 303 11.23 14.97 4.71
C TYR A 303 10.37 15.08 5.96
N ASP A 304 9.08 14.74 5.87
CA ASP A 304 8.24 14.62 7.06
C ASP A 304 8.83 13.58 8.02
N ALA A 305 9.31 12.43 7.52
CA ALA A 305 10.00 11.43 8.33
C ALA A 305 11.32 11.95 8.96
N CYS A 306 12.11 12.77 8.24
CA CYS A 306 13.29 13.42 8.80
C CYS A 306 12.91 14.35 9.97
N THR A 307 11.88 15.18 9.77
CA THR A 307 11.36 16.09 10.80
C THR A 307 10.85 15.34 12.03
N ILE A 308 10.22 14.16 11.82
CA ILE A 308 9.76 13.28 12.90
C ILE A 308 10.95 12.67 13.64
N ALA A 309 11.96 12.16 12.91
CA ALA A 309 13.14 11.53 13.50
C ALA A 309 13.97 12.52 14.35
N THR A 310 14.02 13.79 13.96
CA THR A 310 14.74 14.84 14.68
C THR A 310 13.84 15.60 15.68
N GLN A 311 12.58 15.19 15.81
CA GLN A 311 11.59 15.83 16.70
C GLN A 311 11.48 17.34 16.49
N GLY A 312 11.63 17.79 15.24
CA GLY A 312 11.54 19.21 14.84
C GLY A 312 12.85 20.00 14.94
N ASN A 313 13.96 19.37 15.28
CA ASN A 313 15.27 20.01 15.23
C ASN A 313 15.83 20.04 13.80
N ALA A 314 16.75 20.98 13.54
CA ALA A 314 17.44 21.07 12.27
C ALA A 314 18.22 19.78 11.97
N PHE A 315 18.28 19.41 10.68
CA PHE A 315 18.93 18.17 10.28
C PHE A 315 19.78 18.32 9.02
N ASN A 316 20.77 17.42 8.91
CA ASN A 316 21.65 17.29 7.75
C ASN A 316 21.44 15.93 7.08
N VAL A 317 21.13 15.92 5.79
CA VAL A 317 20.97 14.65 5.05
C VAL A 317 22.34 14.13 4.62
N LYS A 318 22.75 13.00 5.21
CA LYS A 318 24.01 12.27 4.88
C LYS A 318 23.75 10.97 4.10
N SER A 319 22.49 10.53 3.99
CA SER A 319 22.08 9.34 3.27
C SER A 319 21.50 9.69 1.91
N ASN A 320 21.56 8.74 0.97
CA ASN A 320 20.75 8.79 -0.24
C ASN A 320 19.28 8.48 0.08
N LEU A 321 18.37 9.03 -0.72
CA LEU A 321 16.97 8.65 -0.68
C LEU A 321 16.78 7.29 -1.37
N TYR A 322 16.24 6.32 -0.62
CA TYR A 322 15.85 5.02 -1.19
C TYR A 322 14.37 5.05 -1.56
N LYS A 323 14.10 5.15 -2.85
CA LYS A 323 12.74 4.96 -3.37
C LYS A 323 12.41 3.48 -3.40
N LYS A 324 11.29 3.09 -2.81
CA LYS A 324 10.86 1.71 -2.70
C LYS A 324 9.42 1.54 -3.16
N LYS A 325 9.12 0.43 -3.79
CA LYS A 325 7.75 0.07 -4.18
C LYS A 325 7.43 -1.35 -3.80
N CYS A 326 6.38 -1.50 -3.01
CA CYS A 326 5.87 -2.82 -2.64
C CYS A 326 5.21 -3.50 -3.84
N VAL A 327 5.62 -4.73 -4.13
CA VAL A 327 5.10 -5.54 -5.24
C VAL A 327 4.59 -6.89 -4.77
N SER A 328 3.91 -7.60 -5.67
CA SER A 328 3.43 -8.94 -5.35
C SER A 328 4.58 -9.94 -5.25
N ASP A 329 4.45 -10.90 -4.35
CA ASP A 329 5.42 -11.96 -4.17
C ASP A 329 5.44 -12.98 -5.31
N GLY A 330 4.43 -13.03 -6.15
CA GLY A 330 4.33 -13.95 -7.28
C GLY A 330 4.00 -13.28 -8.59
N ASP A 331 4.30 -13.95 -9.70
CA ASP A 331 3.82 -13.58 -11.01
C ASP A 331 2.34 -13.93 -11.11
N PHE A 332 1.53 -12.95 -11.51
CA PHE A 332 0.12 -13.16 -11.76
C PHE A 332 -0.13 -13.15 -13.26
N GLN A 333 -0.69 -14.23 -13.72
CA GLN A 333 -1.20 -14.31 -15.07
C GLN A 333 -2.45 -13.43 -15.18
N LYS A 334 -2.46 -12.53 -16.17
CA LYS A 334 -3.70 -11.89 -16.62
C LYS A 334 -4.32 -12.84 -17.64
N THR A 335 -5.32 -13.61 -17.23
CA THR A 335 -6.11 -14.40 -18.17
C THR A 335 -7.50 -13.79 -18.32
N LYS A 336 -8.10 -13.92 -19.46
CA LYS A 336 -9.52 -13.60 -19.69
C LYS A 336 -10.44 -14.60 -18.96
N GLY A 337 -9.86 -15.66 -18.45
CA GLY A 337 -10.56 -16.75 -17.77
C GLY A 337 -11.16 -17.78 -18.74
N ILE A 338 -10.71 -17.78 -19.98
CA ILE A 338 -11.11 -18.74 -21.01
C ILE A 338 -10.30 -20.02 -20.83
N HIS A 339 -10.94 -21.16 -21.00
CA HIS A 339 -10.32 -22.49 -20.77
C HIS A 339 -9.11 -22.76 -21.69
N SER A 340 -9.13 -22.19 -22.90
CA SER A 340 -8.08 -22.36 -23.91
C SER A 340 -6.83 -21.51 -23.70
N GLU A 341 -6.84 -20.60 -22.72
CA GLU A 341 -5.66 -19.78 -22.44
C GLU A 341 -4.53 -20.63 -21.86
N GLN A 342 -3.36 -20.55 -22.48
CA GLN A 342 -2.19 -21.20 -21.94
C GLN A 342 -1.70 -20.48 -20.67
N PRO A 343 -1.30 -21.23 -19.63
CA PRO A 343 -0.73 -20.64 -18.44
C PRO A 343 0.59 -19.96 -18.77
N ILE A 344 0.77 -18.72 -18.31
CA ILE A 344 2.08 -18.03 -18.37
C ILE A 344 3.01 -18.74 -17.37
N VAL A 345 4.21 -19.07 -17.83
CA VAL A 345 5.24 -19.63 -16.95
C VAL A 345 5.58 -18.60 -15.87
N THR A 346 5.34 -18.96 -14.61
CA THR A 346 5.62 -18.13 -13.43
C THR A 346 7.04 -18.32 -12.91
N ASP A 347 7.76 -19.28 -13.46
CA ASP A 347 9.14 -19.60 -13.10
C ASP A 347 10.16 -18.72 -13.85
N LYS A 348 11.43 -19.02 -13.67
CA LYS A 348 12.53 -18.30 -14.34
C LYS A 348 12.49 -18.54 -15.86
N ILE A 349 12.68 -17.47 -16.62
CA ILE A 349 12.98 -17.54 -18.07
C ILE A 349 14.39 -16.99 -18.24
N CYS A 350 15.28 -17.76 -18.82
CA CYS A 350 16.70 -17.42 -18.95
C CYS A 350 17.34 -16.98 -17.60
N GLY A 351 16.93 -17.60 -16.49
CA GLY A 351 17.43 -17.30 -15.15
C GLY A 351 16.78 -16.08 -14.47
N PHE A 352 15.92 -15.33 -15.13
CA PHE A 352 15.32 -14.09 -14.61
C PHE A 352 13.86 -14.27 -14.21
N ARG A 353 13.44 -13.51 -13.20
CA ARG A 353 12.05 -13.38 -12.75
C ARG A 353 11.53 -11.96 -12.94
N LYS A 354 10.22 -11.80 -12.98
CA LYS A 354 9.59 -10.48 -12.96
C LYS A 354 10.00 -9.76 -11.67
N PHE A 355 10.26 -8.46 -11.77
CA PHE A 355 10.76 -7.57 -10.71
C PHE A 355 12.24 -7.79 -10.31
N ASP A 356 12.99 -8.67 -10.98
CA ASP A 356 14.45 -8.66 -10.84
C ASP A 356 14.98 -7.29 -11.27
N LYS A 357 15.90 -6.71 -10.49
CA LYS A 357 16.64 -5.50 -10.87
C LYS A 357 17.80 -5.91 -11.76
N VAL A 358 17.89 -5.29 -12.90
CA VAL A 358 18.89 -5.62 -13.93
C VAL A 358 19.58 -4.37 -14.44
N ARG A 359 20.85 -4.49 -14.76
CA ARG A 359 21.59 -3.49 -15.51
C ARG A 359 21.51 -3.80 -16.98
N TYR A 360 21.08 -2.83 -17.77
CA TYR A 360 20.99 -2.89 -19.20
C TYR A 360 21.53 -1.60 -19.80
N PHE A 361 22.51 -1.69 -20.69
CA PHE A 361 23.16 -0.54 -21.32
C PHE A 361 23.57 0.55 -20.31
N GLY A 362 24.27 0.15 -19.24
CA GLY A 362 24.79 1.05 -18.20
C GLY A 362 23.81 1.48 -17.10
N ASN A 363 22.51 1.41 -17.36
CA ASN A 363 21.46 1.86 -16.42
C ASN A 363 20.73 0.69 -15.75
N ASP A 364 20.17 0.96 -14.58
CA ASP A 364 19.45 -0.02 -13.78
C ASP A 364 17.94 0.08 -14.02
N TYR A 365 17.30 -1.06 -14.27
CA TYR A 365 15.86 -1.20 -14.56
C TYR A 365 15.29 -2.41 -13.84
N PHE A 366 13.95 -2.54 -13.86
CA PHE A 366 13.24 -3.71 -13.36
C PHE A 366 12.59 -4.49 -14.50
N ILE A 367 12.56 -5.81 -14.37
CA ILE A 367 11.90 -6.67 -15.37
C ILE A 367 10.37 -6.59 -15.17
N LYS A 368 9.65 -6.03 -16.16
CA LYS A 368 8.20 -5.99 -16.23
C LYS A 368 7.61 -7.25 -16.84
N GLY A 369 8.24 -7.73 -17.91
CA GLY A 369 7.81 -8.92 -18.65
C GLY A 369 9.01 -9.70 -19.21
N ARG A 370 8.77 -10.99 -19.44
CA ARG A 370 9.73 -11.93 -20.01
C ARG A 370 9.03 -12.73 -21.10
N MET A 371 9.72 -12.98 -22.17
CA MET A 371 9.25 -13.83 -23.27
C MET A 371 10.08 -15.09 -23.36
N SER A 372 9.47 -16.21 -23.73
CA SER A 372 10.18 -17.50 -23.96
C SER A 372 11.26 -17.40 -25.04
N THR A 373 11.12 -16.46 -25.97
CA THR A 373 12.08 -16.11 -27.01
C THR A 373 13.33 -15.37 -26.49
N GLY A 374 13.43 -15.15 -25.15
CA GLY A 374 14.57 -14.47 -24.53
C GLY A 374 14.50 -12.94 -24.53
N TYR A 375 13.40 -12.34 -24.98
CA TYR A 375 13.22 -10.89 -24.90
C TYR A 375 12.62 -10.48 -23.54
N ALA A 376 12.93 -9.24 -23.13
CA ALA A 376 12.44 -8.63 -21.90
C ALA A 376 11.69 -7.33 -22.17
N ILE A 377 10.75 -7.02 -21.30
CA ILE A 377 10.17 -5.68 -21.14
C ILE A 377 10.73 -5.11 -19.85
N LEU A 378 11.43 -4.00 -19.93
CA LEU A 378 12.00 -3.31 -18.78
C LEU A 378 11.12 -2.13 -18.36
N MET A 379 11.19 -1.77 -17.08
CA MET A 379 10.41 -0.68 -16.47
C MET A 379 11.25 0.06 -15.42
N ASP A 380 10.82 1.27 -15.12
CA ASP A 380 11.29 2.04 -13.97
C ASP A 380 10.66 1.52 -12.64
N ILE A 381 10.98 2.20 -11.54
CA ILE A 381 10.42 1.86 -10.23
C ILE A 381 8.91 2.11 -10.17
N ASP A 382 8.39 3.08 -10.93
CA ASP A 382 6.96 3.41 -10.97
C ASP A 382 6.15 2.40 -11.78
N GLY A 383 6.83 1.53 -12.52
CA GLY A 383 6.23 0.47 -13.32
C GLY A 383 5.91 0.91 -14.74
N ASN A 384 6.40 2.08 -15.18
CA ASN A 384 6.28 2.54 -16.55
C ASN A 384 7.23 1.75 -17.43
N LYS A 385 6.76 1.36 -18.62
CA LYS A 385 7.60 0.70 -19.63
C LYS A 385 8.61 1.72 -20.15
N ILE A 386 9.88 1.32 -20.19
CA ILE A 386 10.93 2.13 -20.81
C ILE A 386 10.94 1.89 -22.32
N ASP A 387 11.03 2.99 -23.07
CA ASP A 387 11.21 2.97 -24.50
C ASP A 387 12.70 2.99 -24.85
N PHE A 388 13.12 2.03 -25.65
CA PHE A 388 14.49 1.87 -26.14
C PHE A 388 14.63 2.16 -27.63
N SER A 389 13.65 2.80 -28.26
CA SER A 389 13.63 3.10 -29.70
C SER A 389 14.83 3.94 -30.15
N THR A 390 15.34 4.81 -29.27
CA THR A 390 16.50 5.68 -29.52
C THR A 390 17.85 5.00 -29.32
N MET A 391 17.86 3.78 -28.78
CA MET A 391 19.13 3.05 -28.52
C MET A 391 19.76 2.52 -29.80
N PRO A 392 21.07 2.22 -29.79
CA PRO A 392 21.79 1.61 -30.94
C PRO A 392 21.13 0.32 -31.41
N ARG A 393 21.34 0.00 -32.70
CA ARG A 393 20.86 -1.26 -33.27
C ARG A 393 21.37 -2.45 -32.45
N GLY A 394 20.47 -3.36 -32.05
CA GLY A 394 20.76 -4.49 -31.15
C GLY A 394 20.32 -4.25 -29.70
N TYR A 395 20.12 -3.00 -29.27
CA TYR A 395 19.63 -2.65 -27.92
C TYR A 395 18.21 -2.07 -27.90
N LYS A 396 17.62 -1.81 -29.08
CA LYS A 396 16.21 -1.31 -29.19
C LYS A 396 15.19 -2.25 -28.59
N THR A 397 15.45 -3.56 -28.62
CA THR A 397 14.61 -4.56 -27.99
C THR A 397 15.43 -5.31 -26.93
N PRO A 398 15.18 -5.08 -25.64
CA PRO A 398 15.96 -5.72 -24.59
C PRO A 398 15.92 -7.24 -24.67
N LYS A 399 17.07 -7.88 -24.66
CA LYS A 399 17.23 -9.33 -24.52
C LYS A 399 17.71 -9.66 -23.11
N LEU A 400 17.20 -10.75 -22.54
CA LEU A 400 17.61 -11.22 -21.21
C LEU A 400 19.11 -11.55 -21.16
N SER A 401 19.69 -12.01 -22.27
CA SER A 401 21.15 -12.27 -22.39
C SER A 401 22.01 -11.01 -22.20
N ASN A 402 21.50 -9.84 -22.58
CA ASN A 402 22.18 -8.56 -22.43
C ASN A 402 21.91 -7.88 -21.07
N CYS A 403 21.11 -8.51 -20.21
CA CYS A 403 20.78 -8.01 -18.89
C CYS A 403 21.69 -8.64 -17.83
N LYS A 404 22.34 -7.81 -17.01
CA LYS A 404 23.08 -8.27 -15.84
C LYS A 404 22.22 -8.12 -14.60
N ARG A 405 21.89 -9.21 -13.90
CA ARG A 405 21.11 -9.12 -12.65
C ARG A 405 21.92 -8.46 -11.54
N ILE A 406 21.38 -7.39 -10.98
CA ILE A 406 21.92 -6.66 -9.82
C ILE A 406 21.38 -7.28 -8.53
N THR A 407 20.03 -7.35 -8.42
CA THR A 407 19.36 -7.99 -7.30
C THR A 407 18.23 -8.89 -7.78
N ALA A 408 18.08 -10.03 -7.12
CA ALA A 408 16.91 -10.87 -7.34
C ALA A 408 15.66 -10.19 -6.75
N ARG A 409 14.51 -10.47 -7.37
CA ARG A 409 13.25 -9.92 -6.89
C ARG A 409 13.02 -10.22 -5.42
N SER A 410 12.45 -9.24 -4.76
CA SER A 410 11.82 -9.36 -3.45
C SER A 410 10.36 -8.86 -3.54
N THR A 411 9.70 -8.76 -2.41
CA THR A 411 8.37 -8.11 -2.32
C THR A 411 8.44 -6.59 -2.35
N VAL A 412 9.66 -6.04 -2.42
CA VAL A 412 9.94 -4.60 -2.53
C VAL A 412 10.98 -4.39 -3.61
N MET A 413 10.68 -3.53 -4.58
CA MET A 413 11.66 -2.96 -5.51
C MET A 413 12.34 -1.77 -4.84
N THR A 414 13.65 -1.59 -5.01
CA THR A 414 14.44 -0.50 -4.42
C THR A 414 15.29 0.17 -5.48
N GLN A 415 15.29 1.51 -5.48
CA GLN A 415 16.12 2.35 -6.33
C GLN A 415 16.85 3.40 -5.49
#